data_f63428291e365bea39d0f2180a445fa4
#
_entry.id   f63428291e365bea39d0f2180a445fa4
#
_cell.length_a   1.000
_cell.length_b   1.000
_cell.length_c   1.000
_cell.angle_alpha   90.00
_cell.angle_beta   90.00
_cell.angle_gamma   90.00
#
_symmetry.space_group_name_H-M   'P 1'
#
loop_
_entity.id
_entity.type
_entity.pdbx_description
1 polymer ?
#
loop_
_entity_poly.entity_id
_entity_poly.type
_entity_poly.pdbx_seq_one_letter_code
_entity_poly.pdbx_strand_id
1 'polypeptide(L)'
;EIHDYDWFSQHILPEENVTISNVTNDYGVLVLTGPRSRDVLSKLTDADLSNKKFRWMRGKSIEVSGIPLHALRVSYVGELGWELHHPMDKMETLYDAIMEAGEEFGITNFGTYAMNSLRMEKAYKGWGSELTTEITPMEAGLDRFVDFSKCFLGREATLSRKLLGVNTKLVYVSVETADSDCLGNETVLNPKAPSGENIIGVTTSGAYGHTVSQSLAFVYVHPKFAEPGTKFEIRVLGHNCSATVLKEAAYDPHNLRLRDV
;
A
#
# COMPACT_ATOMS: atom_id res chain seq x y z
N GLU A 1 -7.32 12.91 -5.98
CA GLU A 1 -7.67 13.29 -7.36
C GLU A 1 -7.66 14.82 -7.51
N ILE A 2 -8.66 15.55 -6.95
CA ILE A 2 -8.80 17.01 -7.15
C ILE A 2 -7.53 17.75 -6.74
N HIS A 3 -7.01 17.50 -5.53
CA HIS A 3 -5.78 18.11 -5.02
C HIS A 3 -4.59 17.87 -5.96
N ASP A 4 -4.40 16.65 -6.44
CA ASP A 4 -3.27 16.29 -7.31
C ASP A 4 -3.41 16.93 -8.69
N TYR A 5 -4.63 16.93 -9.23
CA TYR A 5 -4.93 17.58 -10.50
C TYR A 5 -4.63 19.09 -10.47
N ASP A 6 -5.10 19.78 -9.40
CA ASP A 6 -4.84 21.19 -9.21
C ASP A 6 -3.34 21.47 -9.02
N TRP A 7 -2.67 20.65 -8.21
CA TRP A 7 -1.23 20.78 -7.99
C TRP A 7 -0.44 20.65 -9.28
N PHE A 8 -0.67 19.61 -10.06
CA PHE A 8 0.01 19.44 -11.35
C PHE A 8 -0.31 20.55 -12.33
N SER A 9 -1.57 20.95 -12.43
CA SER A 9 -2.00 22.02 -13.34
C SER A 9 -1.34 23.37 -13.03
N GLN A 10 -1.15 23.70 -11.73
CA GLN A 10 -0.48 24.93 -11.30
C GLN A 10 1.03 24.93 -11.55
N HIS A 11 1.65 23.77 -11.78
CA HIS A 11 3.10 23.63 -11.95
C HIS A 11 3.53 23.34 -13.38
N ILE A 12 2.61 23.37 -14.34
CA ILE A 12 2.97 23.31 -15.78
C ILE A 12 3.54 24.67 -16.15
N LEU A 13 4.72 24.66 -16.72
CA LEU A 13 5.37 25.88 -17.22
C LEU A 13 4.85 26.24 -18.63
N PRO A 14 4.79 27.54 -18.98
CA PRO A 14 4.29 27.97 -20.30
C PRO A 14 5.03 27.38 -21.51
N GLU A 15 6.30 27.03 -21.33
CA GLU A 15 7.16 26.45 -22.36
C GLU A 15 7.06 24.92 -22.45
N GLU A 16 6.35 24.27 -21.54
CA GLU A 16 6.17 22.82 -21.56
C GLU A 16 4.99 22.42 -22.45
N ASN A 17 5.20 21.42 -23.30
CA ASN A 17 4.15 20.83 -24.11
C ASN A 17 3.50 19.66 -23.37
N VAL A 18 2.75 19.97 -22.30
CA VAL A 18 2.08 19.02 -21.43
C VAL A 18 0.59 19.31 -21.38
N THR A 19 -0.22 18.29 -21.49
CA THR A 19 -1.66 18.32 -21.27
C THR A 19 -2.03 17.35 -20.16
N ILE A 20 -2.79 17.82 -19.17
CA ILE A 20 -3.34 17.00 -18.09
C ILE A 20 -4.84 16.86 -18.32
N SER A 21 -5.32 15.63 -18.34
CA SER A 21 -6.75 15.33 -18.51
C SER A 21 -7.24 14.45 -17.36
N ASN A 22 -8.40 14.78 -16.82
CA ASN A 22 -9.09 13.92 -15.88
C ASN A 22 -9.93 12.90 -16.67
N VAL A 23 -9.59 11.63 -16.53
CA VAL A 23 -10.23 10.50 -17.23
C VAL A 23 -10.93 9.54 -16.26
N THR A 24 -11.22 9.97 -15.05
CA THR A 24 -11.79 9.15 -13.97
C THR A 24 -13.11 8.50 -14.39
N ASN A 25 -13.94 9.19 -15.16
CA ASN A 25 -15.22 8.67 -15.64
C ASN A 25 -15.12 7.85 -16.94
N ASP A 26 -13.97 7.86 -17.59
CA ASP A 26 -13.76 7.15 -18.86
C ASP A 26 -13.24 5.73 -18.63
N TYR A 27 -12.58 5.50 -17.49
CA TYR A 27 -11.93 4.24 -17.15
C TYR A 27 -12.43 3.67 -15.83
N GLY A 28 -12.65 2.34 -15.84
CA GLY A 28 -12.78 1.52 -14.64
C GLY A 28 -11.52 0.70 -14.39
N VAL A 29 -11.39 0.16 -13.17
CA VAL A 29 -10.31 -0.73 -12.81
C VAL A 29 -10.86 -1.96 -12.11
N LEU A 30 -10.59 -3.13 -12.68
CA LEU A 30 -10.80 -4.42 -12.01
C LEU A 30 -9.46 -4.96 -11.55
N VAL A 31 -9.39 -5.39 -10.29
CA VAL A 31 -8.20 -5.99 -9.70
C VAL A 31 -8.39 -7.50 -9.60
N LEU A 32 -7.63 -8.24 -10.40
CA LEU A 32 -7.57 -9.71 -10.33
C LEU A 32 -6.30 -10.11 -9.60
N THR A 33 -6.42 -10.74 -8.43
CA THR A 33 -5.28 -11.08 -7.58
C THR A 33 -5.44 -12.45 -6.92
N GLY A 34 -4.33 -13.08 -6.59
CA GLY A 34 -4.25 -14.38 -5.96
C GLY A 34 -3.32 -15.34 -6.72
N PRO A 35 -2.96 -16.48 -6.12
CA PRO A 35 -1.99 -17.41 -6.70
C PRO A 35 -2.44 -18.01 -8.05
N ARG A 36 -3.75 -18.05 -8.33
CA ARG A 36 -4.32 -18.55 -9.58
C ARG A 36 -4.73 -17.44 -10.56
N SER A 37 -4.43 -16.17 -10.25
CA SER A 37 -4.83 -15.02 -11.09
C SER A 37 -4.27 -15.09 -12.52
N ARG A 38 -3.06 -15.63 -12.69
CA ARG A 38 -2.50 -15.88 -14.04
C ARG A 38 -3.30 -16.91 -14.81
N ASP A 39 -3.70 -17.99 -14.18
CA ASP A 39 -4.47 -19.05 -14.82
C ASP A 39 -5.81 -18.53 -15.32
N VAL A 40 -6.49 -17.72 -14.50
CA VAL A 40 -7.74 -17.06 -14.89
C VAL A 40 -7.50 -16.12 -16.08
N LEU A 41 -6.54 -15.21 -15.97
CA LEU A 41 -6.30 -14.19 -17.00
C LEU A 41 -5.81 -14.82 -18.32
N SER A 42 -5.05 -15.92 -18.27
CA SER A 42 -4.59 -16.64 -19.47
C SER A 42 -5.70 -17.29 -20.29
N LYS A 43 -6.88 -17.48 -19.72
CA LYS A 43 -8.06 -17.97 -20.47
C LYS A 43 -8.72 -16.87 -21.31
N LEU A 44 -8.43 -15.61 -21.00
CA LEU A 44 -9.11 -14.44 -21.55
C LEU A 44 -8.23 -13.59 -22.49
N THR A 45 -6.94 -13.94 -22.62
CA THR A 45 -5.99 -13.18 -23.44
C THR A 45 -4.96 -14.08 -24.09
N ASP A 46 -4.56 -13.73 -25.32
CA ASP A 46 -3.44 -14.35 -26.01
C ASP A 46 -2.08 -13.73 -25.61
N ALA A 47 -2.09 -12.70 -24.77
CA ALA A 47 -0.87 -12.06 -24.30
C ALA A 47 -0.03 -13.00 -23.45
N ASP A 48 1.29 -13.02 -23.67
CA ASP A 48 2.21 -13.77 -22.82
C ASP A 48 2.33 -13.11 -21.44
N LEU A 49 1.69 -13.74 -20.44
CA LEU A 49 1.67 -13.32 -19.05
C LEU A 49 2.82 -13.89 -18.20
N SER A 50 3.78 -14.58 -18.82
CA SER A 50 4.93 -15.15 -18.12
C SER A 50 5.78 -14.09 -17.42
N ASN A 51 6.51 -14.50 -16.38
CA ASN A 51 7.46 -13.62 -15.67
C ASN A 51 8.52 -13.01 -16.59
N LYS A 52 8.87 -13.70 -17.69
CA LYS A 52 9.83 -13.22 -18.68
C LYS A 52 9.27 -12.08 -19.53
N LYS A 53 8.02 -12.17 -19.93
CA LYS A 53 7.38 -11.23 -20.86
C LYS A 53 6.57 -10.16 -20.16
N PHE A 54 5.93 -10.46 -19.04
CA PHE A 54 5.18 -9.51 -18.25
C PHE A 54 5.72 -9.49 -16.81
N ARG A 55 6.82 -8.76 -16.62
CA ARG A 55 7.52 -8.67 -15.33
C ARG A 55 6.68 -7.90 -14.30
N TRP A 56 6.88 -8.21 -13.03
CA TRP A 56 6.37 -7.41 -11.92
C TRP A 56 6.75 -5.92 -12.06
N MET A 57 5.87 -5.03 -11.64
CA MET A 57 5.98 -3.56 -11.77
C MET A 57 6.07 -3.09 -13.24
N ARG A 58 5.40 -3.79 -14.14
CA ARG A 58 5.27 -3.38 -15.54
C ARG A 58 3.81 -3.24 -15.95
N GLY A 59 3.56 -2.29 -16.84
CA GLY A 59 2.29 -2.11 -17.52
C GLY A 59 2.40 -2.49 -19.01
N LYS A 60 1.29 -2.98 -19.56
CA LYS A 60 1.14 -3.29 -20.99
C LYS A 60 -0.27 -3.02 -21.44
N SER A 61 -0.43 -2.57 -22.67
CA SER A 61 -1.70 -2.66 -23.38
C SER A 61 -1.87 -4.09 -23.90
N ILE A 62 -2.96 -4.72 -23.53
CA ILE A 62 -3.35 -6.06 -23.97
C ILE A 62 -4.84 -6.08 -24.27
N GLU A 63 -5.28 -7.15 -24.93
CA GLU A 63 -6.71 -7.44 -25.10
C GLU A 63 -7.10 -8.56 -24.13
N VAL A 64 -8.21 -8.37 -23.41
CA VAL A 64 -8.78 -9.37 -22.49
C VAL A 64 -10.24 -9.54 -22.85
N SER A 65 -10.64 -10.75 -23.24
CA SER A 65 -11.99 -11.08 -23.71
C SER A 65 -12.50 -10.14 -24.84
N GLY A 66 -11.60 -9.79 -25.78
CA GLY A 66 -11.93 -8.87 -26.88
C GLY A 66 -11.94 -7.39 -26.49
N ILE A 67 -11.58 -7.04 -25.24
CA ILE A 67 -11.60 -5.67 -24.73
C ILE A 67 -10.15 -5.16 -24.64
N PRO A 68 -9.76 -4.12 -25.41
CA PRO A 68 -8.45 -3.49 -25.26
C PRO A 68 -8.37 -2.73 -23.94
N LEU A 69 -7.33 -2.96 -23.19
CA LEU A 69 -7.12 -2.36 -21.86
C LEU A 69 -5.64 -2.21 -21.50
N HIS A 70 -5.36 -1.46 -20.46
CA HIS A 70 -4.03 -1.36 -19.85
C HIS A 70 -3.96 -2.25 -18.62
N ALA A 71 -3.15 -3.29 -18.68
CA ALA A 71 -2.90 -4.16 -17.54
C ALA A 71 -1.60 -3.75 -16.83
N LEU A 72 -1.68 -3.55 -15.51
CA LEU A 72 -0.52 -3.27 -14.66
C LEU A 72 -0.29 -4.49 -13.76
N ARG A 73 0.88 -5.12 -13.86
CA ARG A 73 1.24 -6.20 -12.96
C ARG A 73 1.78 -5.65 -11.65
N VAL A 74 0.85 -5.29 -10.80
CA VAL A 74 1.06 -4.73 -9.45
C VAL A 74 0.13 -5.41 -8.46
N SER A 75 0.39 -5.26 -7.17
CA SER A 75 -0.48 -5.81 -6.14
C SER A 75 -0.36 -4.98 -4.86
N TYR A 76 -1.49 -4.74 -4.24
CA TYR A 76 -1.57 -4.08 -2.92
C TYR A 76 -1.91 -5.09 -1.80
N VAL A 77 -2.13 -6.35 -2.15
CA VAL A 77 -2.48 -7.43 -1.20
C VAL A 77 -1.39 -8.48 -1.04
N GLY A 78 -0.25 -8.31 -1.73
CA GLY A 78 0.92 -9.18 -1.58
C GLY A 78 0.87 -10.49 -2.36
N GLU A 79 -0.14 -10.69 -3.20
CA GLU A 79 -0.26 -11.84 -4.08
C GLU A 79 0.01 -11.48 -5.54
N LEU A 80 0.25 -12.48 -6.39
CA LEU A 80 0.29 -12.29 -7.83
C LEU A 80 -1.00 -11.64 -8.32
N GLY A 81 -0.92 -10.65 -9.22
CA GLY A 81 -2.11 -10.00 -9.72
C GLY A 81 -1.87 -8.92 -10.75
N TRP A 82 -2.98 -8.44 -11.29
CA TRP A 82 -3.04 -7.35 -12.26
C TRP A 82 -4.16 -6.38 -11.92
N GLU A 83 -3.90 -5.10 -12.10
CA GLU A 83 -4.92 -4.07 -12.26
C GLU A 83 -5.23 -3.95 -13.75
N LEU A 84 -6.51 -4.09 -14.10
CA LEU A 84 -7.02 -4.05 -15.47
C LEU A 84 -7.77 -2.74 -15.66
N HIS A 85 -7.09 -1.73 -16.22
CA HIS A 85 -7.65 -0.42 -16.52
C HIS A 85 -8.33 -0.47 -17.88
N HIS A 86 -9.65 -0.45 -17.88
CA HIS A 86 -10.47 -0.69 -19.07
C HIS A 86 -11.45 0.47 -19.31
N PRO A 87 -12.01 0.64 -20.53
CA PRO A 87 -13.08 1.58 -20.77
C PRO A 87 -14.26 1.33 -19.83
N MET A 88 -14.84 2.39 -19.26
CA MET A 88 -15.88 2.30 -18.23
C MET A 88 -17.11 1.52 -18.71
N ASP A 89 -17.50 1.68 -19.98
CA ASP A 89 -18.65 0.99 -20.61
C ASP A 89 -18.46 -0.53 -20.78
N LYS A 90 -17.25 -1.04 -20.53
CA LYS A 90 -16.89 -2.47 -20.62
C LYS A 90 -16.77 -3.15 -19.26
N MET A 91 -17.00 -2.45 -18.15
CA MET A 91 -16.76 -2.97 -16.81
C MET A 91 -17.56 -4.25 -16.53
N GLU A 92 -18.87 -4.23 -16.76
CA GLU A 92 -19.75 -5.39 -16.51
C GLU A 92 -19.34 -6.59 -17.36
N THR A 93 -19.14 -6.37 -18.66
CA THR A 93 -18.73 -7.43 -19.59
C THR A 93 -17.40 -8.06 -19.20
N LEU A 94 -16.42 -7.24 -18.81
CA LEU A 94 -15.10 -7.73 -18.36
C LEU A 94 -15.19 -8.47 -17.04
N TYR A 95 -15.98 -7.94 -16.09
CA TYR A 95 -16.21 -8.58 -14.80
C TYR A 95 -16.82 -9.97 -14.95
N ASP A 96 -17.90 -10.09 -15.75
CA ASP A 96 -18.56 -11.35 -15.98
C ASP A 96 -17.63 -12.38 -16.63
N ALA A 97 -16.86 -11.96 -17.64
CA ALA A 97 -15.89 -12.84 -18.29
C ALA A 97 -14.80 -13.33 -17.31
N ILE A 98 -14.31 -12.47 -16.41
CA ILE A 98 -13.32 -12.84 -15.40
C ILE A 98 -13.94 -13.83 -14.39
N MET A 99 -15.15 -13.58 -13.93
CA MET A 99 -15.83 -14.46 -12.97
C MET A 99 -16.12 -15.83 -13.57
N GLU A 100 -16.60 -15.91 -14.82
CA GLU A 100 -16.81 -17.16 -15.54
C GLU A 100 -15.49 -17.94 -15.72
N ALA A 101 -14.44 -17.29 -16.22
CA ALA A 101 -13.14 -17.91 -16.41
C ALA A 101 -12.49 -18.39 -15.11
N GLY A 102 -12.82 -17.72 -14.00
CA GLY A 102 -12.28 -18.01 -12.67
C GLY A 102 -13.04 -19.05 -11.86
N GLU A 103 -14.24 -19.47 -12.28
CA GLU A 103 -15.12 -20.38 -11.52
C GLU A 103 -14.41 -21.67 -11.12
N GLU A 104 -13.73 -22.34 -12.05
CA GLU A 104 -12.96 -23.57 -11.79
C GLU A 104 -11.77 -23.38 -10.85
N PHE A 105 -11.31 -22.13 -10.68
CA PHE A 105 -10.19 -21.77 -9.78
C PHE A 105 -10.67 -21.24 -8.43
N GLY A 106 -11.99 -21.21 -8.20
CA GLY A 106 -12.59 -20.75 -6.97
C GLY A 106 -12.49 -19.23 -6.78
N ILE A 107 -12.61 -18.46 -7.87
CA ILE A 107 -12.62 -17.00 -7.81
C ILE A 107 -13.78 -16.52 -6.93
N THR A 108 -13.52 -15.48 -6.14
CA THR A 108 -14.54 -14.83 -5.32
C THR A 108 -14.23 -13.35 -5.15
N ASN A 109 -15.25 -12.57 -4.90
CA ASN A 109 -15.09 -11.17 -4.55
C ASN A 109 -14.59 -11.01 -3.11
N PHE A 110 -13.77 -9.99 -2.86
CA PHE A 110 -13.39 -9.57 -1.52
C PHE A 110 -13.48 -8.06 -1.37
N GLY A 111 -13.77 -7.61 -0.16
CA GLY A 111 -14.02 -6.20 0.13
C GLY A 111 -12.82 -5.47 0.72
N THR A 112 -13.02 -4.18 0.99
CA THR A 112 -12.01 -3.26 1.52
C THR A 112 -11.41 -3.72 2.85
N TYR A 113 -12.19 -4.34 3.74
CA TYR A 113 -11.66 -4.86 5.00
C TYR A 113 -10.66 -5.99 4.80
N ALA A 114 -10.96 -6.93 3.89
CA ALA A 114 -10.02 -7.99 3.53
C ALA A 114 -8.76 -7.42 2.88
N MET A 115 -8.92 -6.45 1.96
CA MET A 115 -7.78 -5.75 1.36
C MET A 115 -6.90 -5.07 2.42
N ASN A 116 -7.50 -4.40 3.42
CA ASN A 116 -6.76 -3.75 4.49
C ASN A 116 -5.98 -4.75 5.36
N SER A 117 -6.58 -5.91 5.67
CA SER A 117 -5.89 -7.01 6.35
C SER A 117 -4.68 -7.51 5.56
N LEU A 118 -4.88 -7.82 4.29
CA LEU A 118 -3.84 -8.34 3.40
C LEU A 118 -2.69 -7.34 3.19
N ARG A 119 -3.00 -6.04 2.93
CA ARG A 119 -1.95 -5.02 2.76
C ARG A 119 -1.17 -4.80 4.06
N MET A 120 -1.84 -4.95 5.22
CA MET A 120 -1.20 -4.81 6.52
C MET A 120 -0.18 -5.92 6.74
N GLU A 121 -0.48 -7.17 6.40
CA GLU A 121 0.46 -8.29 6.46
C GLU A 121 1.74 -8.04 5.65
N LYS A 122 1.62 -7.28 4.55
CA LYS A 122 2.72 -6.87 3.65
C LYS A 122 3.45 -5.60 4.09
N ALA A 123 3.02 -4.99 5.18
CA ALA A 123 3.51 -3.68 5.58
C ALA A 123 3.40 -2.62 4.47
N TYR A 124 2.36 -2.70 3.63
CA TYR A 124 2.09 -1.69 2.61
C TYR A 124 1.36 -0.49 3.22
N LYS A 125 1.92 0.68 2.97
CA LYS A 125 1.42 1.95 3.49
C LYS A 125 0.19 2.40 2.72
N GLY A 126 -0.78 2.96 3.44
CA GLY A 126 -1.99 3.53 2.86
C GLY A 126 -1.85 5.03 2.62
N TRP A 127 -2.34 5.51 1.47
CA TRP A 127 -2.52 6.92 1.21
C TRP A 127 -3.69 7.46 2.05
N GLY A 128 -3.46 8.58 2.73
CA GLY A 128 -4.43 9.15 3.67
C GLY A 128 -4.32 8.61 5.11
N SER A 129 -3.64 7.48 5.32
CA SER A 129 -3.35 6.94 6.65
C SER A 129 -1.88 7.18 7.04
N GLU A 130 -0.97 6.41 6.47
CA GLU A 130 0.48 6.56 6.70
C GLU A 130 1.08 7.68 5.87
N LEU A 131 0.58 7.88 4.67
CA LEU A 131 1.10 8.87 3.72
C LEU A 131 0.10 10.01 3.59
N THR A 132 0.46 11.16 4.15
CA THR A 132 -0.34 12.38 4.11
C THR A 132 0.52 13.55 3.61
N THR A 133 -0.09 14.70 3.35
CA THR A 133 0.64 15.91 2.93
C THR A 133 1.50 16.50 4.05
N GLU A 134 1.33 16.07 5.30
CA GLU A 134 2.11 16.51 6.47
C GLU A 134 3.36 15.66 6.70
N ILE A 135 3.44 14.48 6.06
CA ILE A 135 4.50 13.50 6.29
C ILE A 135 5.49 13.52 5.12
N THR A 136 6.77 13.67 5.44
CA THR A 136 7.84 13.60 4.44
C THR A 136 8.25 12.14 4.13
N PRO A 137 8.87 11.88 2.97
CA PRO A 137 9.43 10.57 2.67
C PRO A 137 10.41 10.06 3.72
N MET A 138 11.12 10.96 4.42
CA MET A 138 12.08 10.60 5.48
C MET A 138 11.38 10.01 6.70
N GLU A 139 10.26 10.62 7.11
CA GLU A 139 9.43 10.16 8.23
C GLU A 139 8.73 8.85 7.91
N ALA A 140 8.23 8.72 6.66
CA ALA A 140 7.54 7.52 6.19
C ALA A 140 8.45 6.33 5.86
N GLY A 141 9.80 6.48 5.95
CA GLY A 141 10.76 5.43 5.57
C GLY A 141 10.73 5.13 4.06
N LEU A 142 10.52 6.16 3.25
CA LEU A 142 10.52 6.11 1.79
C LEU A 142 11.74 6.82 1.17
N ASP A 143 12.73 7.15 1.98
CA ASP A 143 13.95 7.87 1.59
C ASP A 143 14.70 7.21 0.42
N ARG A 144 14.65 5.88 0.33
CA ARG A 144 15.26 5.11 -0.78
C ARG A 144 14.68 5.45 -2.17
N PHE A 145 13.50 6.06 -2.23
CA PHE A 145 12.84 6.46 -3.47
C PHE A 145 13.13 7.91 -3.85
N VAL A 146 13.84 8.65 -3.00
CA VAL A 146 14.20 10.06 -3.25
C VAL A 146 15.60 10.13 -3.86
N ASP A 147 15.66 10.50 -5.14
CA ASP A 147 16.92 10.69 -5.85
C ASP A 147 17.38 12.15 -5.78
N PHE A 148 18.24 12.46 -4.82
CA PHE A 148 18.79 13.81 -4.63
C PHE A 148 19.79 14.25 -5.73
N SER A 149 20.17 13.39 -6.65
CA SER A 149 20.98 13.80 -7.81
C SER A 149 20.20 14.59 -8.85
N LYS A 150 18.86 14.50 -8.81
CA LYS A 150 17.94 15.23 -9.70
C LYS A 150 17.45 16.52 -9.06
N CYS A 151 17.11 17.49 -9.92
CA CYS A 151 16.33 18.65 -9.52
C CYS A 151 14.85 18.26 -9.47
N PHE A 152 14.18 18.60 -8.38
CA PHE A 152 12.74 18.46 -8.22
C PHE A 152 12.20 19.48 -7.21
N LEU A 153 10.91 19.78 -7.29
CA LEU A 153 10.24 20.69 -6.37
C LEU A 153 10.29 20.13 -4.94
N GLY A 154 10.77 20.92 -3.98
CA GLY A 154 10.95 20.51 -2.60
C GLY A 154 12.26 19.78 -2.26
N ARG A 155 13.20 19.65 -3.23
CA ARG A 155 14.49 18.98 -3.02
C ARG A 155 15.26 19.51 -1.80
N GLU A 156 15.43 20.82 -1.70
CA GLU A 156 16.21 21.44 -0.62
C GLU A 156 15.53 21.25 0.74
N ALA A 157 14.21 21.36 0.81
CA ALA A 157 13.45 21.12 2.03
C ALA A 157 13.58 19.64 2.48
N THR A 158 13.47 18.69 1.54
CA THR A 158 13.60 17.26 1.82
C THR A 158 15.03 16.90 2.23
N LEU A 159 16.04 17.50 1.58
CA LEU A 159 17.44 17.31 1.94
C LEU A 159 17.75 17.86 3.34
N SER A 160 17.25 19.05 3.67
CA SER A 160 17.35 19.63 5.01
C SER A 160 16.74 18.70 6.07
N ARG A 161 15.53 18.16 5.81
CA ARG A 161 14.89 17.19 6.72
C ARG A 161 15.74 15.93 6.91
N LYS A 162 16.36 15.44 5.85
CA LYS A 162 17.26 14.28 5.91
C LYS A 162 18.50 14.55 6.77
N LEU A 163 19.11 15.74 6.64
CA LEU A 163 20.35 16.10 7.33
C LEU A 163 20.11 16.46 8.81
N LEU A 164 19.04 17.16 9.12
CA LEU A 164 18.68 17.55 10.49
C LEU A 164 18.05 16.40 11.29
N GLY A 165 17.56 15.37 10.60
CA GLY A 165 16.79 14.28 11.17
C GLY A 165 15.30 14.59 11.25
N VAL A 166 14.54 13.59 11.64
CA VAL A 166 13.08 13.64 11.77
C VAL A 166 12.66 13.57 13.24
N ASN A 167 11.56 14.19 13.59
CA ASN A 167 10.98 14.15 14.94
C ASN A 167 10.05 12.94 15.15
N THR A 168 9.58 12.36 14.07
CA THR A 168 8.71 11.18 14.08
C THR A 168 9.16 10.20 12.99
N LYS A 169 8.90 8.92 13.17
CA LYS A 169 9.23 7.87 12.20
C LYS A 169 8.14 6.81 12.17
N LEU A 170 7.73 6.43 10.98
CA LEU A 170 6.79 5.34 10.78
C LEU A 170 7.46 4.00 11.10
N VAL A 171 6.83 3.22 11.94
CA VAL A 171 7.22 1.83 12.24
C VAL A 171 6.04 0.90 12.04
N TYR A 172 6.34 -0.34 11.74
CA TYR A 172 5.39 -1.44 11.61
C TYR A 172 5.53 -2.34 12.83
N VAL A 173 4.41 -2.72 13.45
CA VAL A 173 4.41 -3.41 14.72
C VAL A 173 3.45 -4.60 14.74
N SER A 174 3.78 -5.62 15.55
CA SER A 174 2.82 -6.58 16.06
C SER A 174 2.27 -6.10 17.39
N VAL A 175 0.97 -6.35 17.64
CA VAL A 175 0.26 -5.92 18.83
C VAL A 175 -0.36 -7.13 19.52
N GLU A 176 -0.12 -7.29 20.83
CA GLU A 176 -0.67 -8.38 21.64
C GLU A 176 -2.07 -7.97 22.13
N THR A 177 -3.07 -8.20 21.28
CA THR A 177 -4.49 -7.95 21.60
C THR A 177 -5.25 -9.24 21.80
N ALA A 178 -6.40 -9.18 22.50
CA ALA A 178 -7.24 -10.34 22.74
C ALA A 178 -8.38 -10.45 21.71
N ASP A 179 -9.12 -9.35 21.50
CA ASP A 179 -10.38 -9.34 20.76
C ASP A 179 -10.62 -8.09 19.91
N SER A 180 -9.62 -7.22 19.81
CA SER A 180 -9.73 -5.94 19.09
C SER A 180 -8.40 -5.56 18.45
N ASP A 181 -8.46 -4.94 17.27
CA ASP A 181 -7.31 -4.45 16.55
C ASP A 181 -7.20 -2.92 16.61
N CYS A 182 -6.02 -2.39 16.33
CA CYS A 182 -5.87 -0.96 16.10
C CYS A 182 -6.62 -0.57 14.82
N LEU A 183 -7.27 0.58 14.84
CA LEU A 183 -7.95 1.16 13.67
C LEU A 183 -7.24 2.42 13.15
N GLY A 184 -6.47 3.07 14.04
CA GLY A 184 -5.80 4.34 13.82
C GLY A 184 -6.20 5.36 14.89
N ASN A 185 -5.26 6.27 15.20
CA ASN A 185 -5.36 7.29 16.24
C ASN A 185 -5.32 6.77 17.69
N GLU A 186 -4.94 5.51 17.92
CA GLU A 186 -4.67 5.01 19.26
C GLU A 186 -3.39 5.61 19.82
N THR A 187 -3.40 5.97 21.11
CA THR A 187 -2.24 6.52 21.79
C THR A 187 -1.18 5.45 22.03
N VAL A 188 0.07 5.79 21.69
CA VAL A 188 1.24 4.93 21.92
C VAL A 188 2.01 5.42 23.15
N LEU A 189 2.33 4.51 24.04
CA LEU A 189 2.84 4.80 25.38
C LEU A 189 4.18 4.13 25.61
N ASN A 190 5.10 4.85 26.27
CA ASN A 190 6.28 4.26 26.88
C ASN A 190 5.96 3.84 28.33
N PRO A 191 5.86 2.55 28.65
CA PRO A 191 5.51 2.11 29.99
C PRO A 191 6.57 2.44 31.07
N LYS A 192 7.78 2.83 30.64
CA LYS A 192 8.89 3.19 31.53
C LYS A 192 8.92 4.67 31.93
N ALA A 193 8.08 5.50 31.29
CA ALA A 193 8.01 6.93 31.60
C ALA A 193 6.88 7.22 32.60
N PRO A 194 7.01 8.31 33.39
CA PRO A 194 5.93 8.76 34.28
C PRO A 194 4.63 9.02 33.52
N SER A 195 3.51 8.84 34.21
CA SER A 195 2.18 9.18 33.68
C SER A 195 2.13 10.68 33.31
N GLY A 196 1.62 10.97 32.11
CA GLY A 196 1.56 12.34 31.54
C GLY A 196 2.74 12.69 30.63
N GLU A 197 3.88 12.02 30.76
CA GLU A 197 5.06 12.20 29.88
C GLU A 197 5.32 10.95 29.02
N ASN A 198 4.42 9.99 29.07
CA ASN A 198 4.62 8.66 28.48
C ASN A 198 4.09 8.52 27.06
N ILE A 199 3.44 9.54 26.48
CA ILE A 199 2.96 9.49 25.09
C ILE A 199 4.18 9.65 24.16
N ILE A 200 4.37 8.67 23.29
CA ILE A 200 5.51 8.60 22.37
C ILE A 200 5.12 8.57 20.89
N GLY A 201 3.83 8.47 20.60
CA GLY A 201 3.35 8.38 19.23
C GLY A 201 1.86 8.09 19.12
N VAL A 202 1.45 7.78 17.91
CA VAL A 202 0.07 7.48 17.53
C VAL A 202 0.03 6.42 16.43
N THR A 203 -0.96 5.55 16.45
CA THR A 203 -1.21 4.60 15.36
C THR A 203 -1.84 5.33 14.17
N THR A 204 -1.58 4.85 12.96
CA THR A 204 -2.20 5.38 11.73
C THR A 204 -3.24 4.43 11.16
N SER A 205 -2.98 3.14 11.26
CA SER A 205 -3.89 2.08 10.84
C SER A 205 -3.51 0.75 11.48
N GLY A 206 -4.42 -0.21 11.45
CA GLY A 206 -4.17 -1.56 11.91
C GLY A 206 -5.18 -2.54 11.32
N ALA A 207 -4.88 -3.81 11.45
CA ALA A 207 -5.77 -4.91 11.11
C ALA A 207 -5.22 -6.23 11.66
N TYR A 208 -6.10 -7.21 11.81
CA TYR A 208 -5.69 -8.58 12.04
C TYR A 208 -5.17 -9.22 10.74
N GLY A 209 -3.96 -9.72 10.75
CA GLY A 209 -3.37 -10.48 9.67
C GLY A 209 -3.75 -11.95 9.79
N HIS A 210 -4.74 -12.37 9.01
CA HIS A 210 -5.31 -13.72 9.09
C HIS A 210 -4.30 -14.81 8.68
N THR A 211 -3.43 -14.52 7.70
CA THR A 211 -2.40 -15.47 7.24
C THR A 211 -1.33 -15.69 8.30
N VAL A 212 -0.93 -14.63 9.00
CA VAL A 212 0.13 -14.67 10.02
C VAL A 212 -0.40 -14.82 11.44
N SER A 213 -1.73 -14.78 11.61
CA SER A 213 -2.42 -14.91 12.90
C SER A 213 -1.92 -13.89 13.94
N GLN A 214 -1.75 -12.62 13.54
CA GLN A 214 -1.26 -11.54 14.37
C GLN A 214 -2.06 -10.25 14.15
N SER A 215 -2.30 -9.49 15.22
CA SER A 215 -2.73 -8.11 15.11
C SER A 215 -1.52 -7.24 14.75
N LEU A 216 -1.68 -6.41 13.72
CA LEU A 216 -0.62 -5.62 13.10
C LEU A 216 -1.05 -4.16 13.01
N ALA A 217 -0.09 -3.24 13.15
CA ALA A 217 -0.38 -1.81 13.01
C ALA A 217 0.81 -1.03 12.43
N PHE A 218 0.50 0.13 11.88
CA PHE A 218 1.48 1.18 11.63
C PHE A 218 1.37 2.26 12.71
N VAL A 219 2.53 2.79 13.11
CA VAL A 219 2.66 3.74 14.20
C VAL A 219 3.68 4.80 13.86
N TYR A 220 3.35 6.08 14.04
CA TYR A 220 4.35 7.14 14.09
C TYR A 220 4.84 7.28 15.52
N VAL A 221 6.15 7.11 15.74
CA VAL A 221 6.81 7.23 17.04
C VAL A 221 8.02 8.17 16.96
N HIS A 222 8.43 8.72 18.10
CA HIS A 222 9.70 9.40 18.19
C HIS A 222 10.84 8.45 17.79
N PRO A 223 11.85 8.88 16.99
CA PRO A 223 12.88 8.03 16.38
C PRO A 223 13.63 7.10 17.34
N LYS A 224 13.82 7.51 18.61
CA LYS A 224 14.46 6.66 19.63
C LYS A 224 13.71 5.35 19.94
N PHE A 225 12.44 5.24 19.52
CA PHE A 225 11.62 4.02 19.68
C PHE A 225 11.42 3.24 18.38
N ALA A 226 12.07 3.64 17.29
CA ALA A 226 11.84 3.09 15.97
C ALA A 226 12.67 1.83 15.62
N GLU A 227 13.60 1.44 16.49
CA GLU A 227 14.47 0.29 16.20
C GLU A 227 13.69 -1.04 16.30
N PRO A 228 13.89 -1.97 15.34
CA PRO A 228 13.29 -3.30 15.40
C PRO A 228 13.54 -4.01 16.74
N GLY A 229 12.50 -4.64 17.28
CA GLY A 229 12.51 -5.29 18.58
C GLY A 229 12.20 -4.35 19.76
N THR A 230 12.09 -3.05 19.53
CA THR A 230 11.64 -2.10 20.58
C THR A 230 10.21 -2.44 20.99
N LYS A 231 9.96 -2.41 22.30
CA LYS A 231 8.63 -2.65 22.88
C LYS A 231 8.08 -1.39 23.51
N PHE A 232 6.79 -1.18 23.32
CA PHE A 232 6.00 -0.12 23.92
C PHE A 232 4.53 -0.59 24.05
N GLU A 233 3.65 0.25 24.51
CA GLU A 233 2.23 -0.09 24.65
C GLU A 233 1.37 0.77 23.72
N ILE A 234 0.27 0.19 23.23
CA ILE A 234 -0.78 0.89 22.48
C ILE A 234 -2.06 0.77 23.28
N ARG A 235 -2.77 1.89 23.46
CA ARG A 235 -4.04 1.89 24.17
C ARG A 235 -5.20 1.60 23.23
N VAL A 236 -5.58 0.33 23.14
CA VAL A 236 -6.69 -0.15 22.32
C VAL A 236 -7.94 -0.30 23.19
N LEU A 237 -9.02 0.41 22.87
CA LEU A 237 -10.30 0.39 23.62
C LEU A 237 -10.14 0.53 25.15
N GLY A 238 -9.18 1.36 25.59
CA GLY A 238 -8.90 1.60 27.00
C GLY A 238 -7.92 0.63 27.67
N HIS A 239 -7.51 -0.43 26.99
CA HIS A 239 -6.53 -1.41 27.46
C HIS A 239 -5.15 -1.13 26.88
N ASN A 240 -4.12 -1.20 27.71
CA ASN A 240 -2.74 -1.09 27.25
C ASN A 240 -2.28 -2.47 26.71
N CYS A 241 -2.07 -2.55 25.42
CA CYS A 241 -1.63 -3.75 24.71
C CYS A 241 -0.14 -3.63 24.37
N SER A 242 0.65 -4.67 24.64
CA SER A 242 2.06 -4.72 24.30
C SER A 242 2.23 -4.72 22.79
N ALA A 243 3.16 -3.92 22.28
CA ALA A 243 3.50 -3.85 20.86
C ALA A 243 5.00 -3.97 20.65
N THR A 244 5.39 -4.65 19.57
CA THR A 244 6.80 -4.87 19.22
C THR A 244 7.07 -4.39 17.81
N VAL A 245 8.09 -3.57 17.61
CA VAL A 245 8.53 -3.09 16.30
C VAL A 245 9.08 -4.25 15.47
N LEU A 246 8.52 -4.47 14.31
CA LEU A 246 8.94 -5.49 13.35
C LEU A 246 10.01 -4.93 12.40
N LYS A 247 10.93 -5.79 11.98
CA LYS A 247 12.01 -5.43 11.06
C LYS A 247 11.53 -5.36 9.62
N GLU A 248 10.59 -6.22 9.25
CA GLU A 248 10.09 -6.41 7.89
C GLU A 248 8.63 -6.83 7.89
N ALA A 249 8.02 -6.97 6.71
CA ALA A 249 6.65 -7.44 6.57
C ALA A 249 6.46 -8.81 7.23
N ALA A 250 5.34 -9.00 7.91
CA ALA A 250 5.02 -10.26 8.58
C ALA A 250 4.77 -11.40 7.59
N TYR A 251 4.27 -11.07 6.40
CA TYR A 251 3.99 -12.02 5.33
C TYR A 251 4.88 -11.78 4.12
N ASP A 252 5.52 -12.83 3.61
CA ASP A 252 6.33 -12.85 2.38
C ASP A 252 7.22 -11.60 2.21
N PRO A 253 8.15 -11.33 3.14
CA PRO A 253 8.99 -10.11 3.12
C PRO A 253 9.85 -9.99 1.87
N HIS A 254 10.12 -11.11 1.20
CA HIS A 254 10.93 -11.16 -0.03
C HIS A 254 10.12 -11.08 -1.32
N ASN A 255 8.78 -10.95 -1.22
CA ASN A 255 7.87 -10.85 -2.37
C ASN A 255 7.94 -12.06 -3.32
N LEU A 256 8.11 -13.27 -2.80
CA LEU A 256 8.18 -14.50 -3.60
C LEU A 256 6.80 -14.81 -4.21
N ARG A 257 5.73 -14.68 -3.41
CA ARG A 257 4.35 -14.88 -3.86
C ARG A 257 3.94 -13.87 -4.92
N LEU A 258 4.19 -12.61 -4.67
CA LEU A 258 3.89 -11.51 -5.57
C LEU A 258 4.62 -11.64 -6.92
N ARG A 259 5.87 -12.11 -6.89
CA ARG A 259 6.69 -12.32 -8.10
C ARG A 259 6.40 -13.66 -8.76
N ASP A 260 5.75 -14.57 -8.05
CA ASP A 260 5.47 -15.92 -8.50
C ASP A 260 6.77 -16.66 -8.87
N VAL A 261 7.67 -16.76 -7.88
CA VAL A 261 8.96 -17.47 -7.94
C VAL A 261 9.07 -18.50 -6.83
#